data_2169022a5562b626085f5f3a3a18d589
#
_entry.id   2169022a5562b626085f5f3a3a18d589
#
_cell.length_a   1.000
_cell.length_b   1.000
_cell.length_c   1.000
_cell.angle_alpha   90.00
_cell.angle_beta   90.00
_cell.angle_gamma   90.00
#
_symmetry.space_group_name_H-M   'P 1'
#
loop_
_entity.id
_entity.type
_entity.pdbx_description
1 polymer ?
#
loop_
_entity_poly.entity_id
_entity_poly.type
_entity_poly.pdbx_seq_one_letter_code
_entity_poly.pdbx_strand_id
1 'polypeptide(L)'
;MTEYIRTEKNGGTLLSAENNASSPILTIMTAEEFAERKNEFLHVKDVLHGKGAARYCKADVFANCIWGTVRIPNKSDDTKPPVSFLFYLVDNKLVLIEDVGNIKQWIKVQSEKLCDFNSSDTLLFRIIESSFENDLMYLSHIEKKIETLEDSISENLPNDFFDKITKERKKLSEMHAFYEQISDMSDILGACGKTQIIKETELWSRLGGRADRLGDHIRLLQENILQLRELYQAKQDAKQNKVMCILTIVTTLFLPLTLLTGWYGMNFRNMPELQWEHGYLGVIVIAVVSVILEIIYFKKKKKMF
;
A
#
# COMPACT_ATOMS: atom_id res chain seq x y z
N MET A 1 -13.36 29.73 13.49
CA MET A 1 -12.53 30.33 12.42
C MET A 1 -11.16 30.67 12.98
N THR A 2 -10.10 30.46 12.21
CA THR A 2 -8.71 30.83 12.56
C THR A 2 -8.10 31.52 11.35
N GLU A 3 -7.55 32.71 11.57
CA GLU A 3 -6.99 33.56 10.52
C GLU A 3 -5.47 33.60 10.65
N TYR A 4 -4.79 33.65 9.53
CA TYR A 4 -3.35 33.74 9.45
C TYR A 4 -2.96 34.89 8.50
N ILE A 5 -1.98 35.64 8.91
CA ILE A 5 -1.39 36.73 8.12
C ILE A 5 0.01 36.34 7.66
N ARG A 6 0.45 37.01 6.61
CA ARG A 6 1.83 36.98 6.15
C ARG A 6 2.68 37.87 7.06
N THR A 7 3.72 37.31 7.68
CA THR A 7 4.71 38.07 8.45
C THR A 7 6.10 37.85 7.86
N GLU A 8 6.90 38.91 7.78
CA GLU A 8 8.30 38.83 7.36
C GLU A 8 9.19 38.69 8.62
N LYS A 9 10.02 37.63 8.63
CA LYS A 9 10.96 37.42 9.72
C LYS A 9 12.27 36.88 9.13
N ASN A 10 13.39 37.52 9.48
CA ASN A 10 14.76 37.14 9.05
C ASN A 10 14.93 36.99 7.52
N GLY A 11 14.23 37.82 6.72
CA GLY A 11 14.30 37.78 5.25
C GLY A 11 13.45 36.69 4.58
N GLY A 12 12.65 35.91 5.33
CA GLY A 12 11.68 34.95 4.82
C GLY A 12 10.26 35.31 5.22
N THR A 13 9.28 34.72 4.52
CA THR A 13 7.85 34.89 4.77
C THR A 13 7.33 33.73 5.61
N LEU A 14 6.64 34.02 6.70
CA LEU A 14 6.07 33.03 7.61
C LEU A 14 4.55 33.26 7.79
N LEU A 15 3.84 32.20 8.15
CA LEU A 15 2.45 32.26 8.62
C LEU A 15 2.41 32.58 10.11
N SER A 16 1.69 33.65 10.47
CA SER A 16 1.40 33.99 11.87
C SER A 16 -0.11 33.94 12.11
N ALA A 17 -0.53 33.25 13.17
CA ALA A 17 -1.93 33.23 13.57
C ALA A 17 -2.31 34.57 14.20
N GLU A 18 -3.37 35.20 13.70
CA GLU A 18 -3.90 36.46 14.23
C GLU A 18 -5.43 36.37 14.25
N ASN A 19 -6.03 36.78 15.37
CA ASN A 19 -7.48 36.85 15.51
C ASN A 19 -7.97 38.20 14.96
N ASN A 20 -8.94 38.18 14.04
CA ASN A 20 -9.53 39.38 13.41
C ASN A 20 -8.52 40.18 12.55
N ALA A 21 -7.73 39.47 11.73
CA ALA A 21 -6.82 40.14 10.78
C ALA A 21 -7.60 40.99 9.75
N SER A 22 -7.10 42.19 9.47
CA SER A 22 -7.74 43.08 8.48
C SER A 22 -7.68 42.54 7.05
N SER A 23 -6.70 41.69 6.71
CA SER A 23 -6.58 41.03 5.41
C SER A 23 -5.85 39.68 5.55
N PRO A 24 -6.54 38.62 6.02
CA PRO A 24 -5.92 37.30 6.17
C PRO A 24 -5.59 36.69 4.80
N ILE A 25 -4.41 36.11 4.66
CA ILE A 25 -4.02 35.35 3.46
C ILE A 25 -4.56 33.90 3.53
N LEU A 26 -4.65 33.35 4.75
CA LEU A 26 -5.19 32.03 5.02
C LEU A 26 -6.27 32.12 6.07
N THR A 27 -7.42 31.53 5.78
CA THR A 27 -8.52 31.39 6.73
C THR A 27 -8.88 29.91 6.85
N ILE A 28 -8.92 29.38 8.07
CA ILE A 28 -9.39 28.03 8.35
C ILE A 28 -10.73 28.11 9.04
N MET A 29 -11.76 27.49 8.47
CA MET A 29 -13.13 27.50 8.98
C MET A 29 -13.78 26.13 8.85
N THR A 30 -14.88 25.95 9.56
CA THR A 30 -15.74 24.77 9.41
C THR A 30 -16.64 24.94 8.19
N ALA A 31 -17.21 23.84 7.72
CA ALA A 31 -18.17 23.87 6.62
C ALA A 31 -19.45 24.66 6.96
N GLU A 32 -19.81 24.73 8.25
CA GLU A 32 -20.95 25.50 8.74
C GLU A 32 -20.66 27.02 8.67
N GLU A 33 -19.49 27.42 9.18
CA GLU A 33 -19.02 28.81 9.07
C GLU A 33 -18.88 29.28 7.62
N PHE A 34 -18.45 28.39 6.70
CA PHE A 34 -18.39 28.67 5.26
C PHE A 34 -19.78 28.82 4.65
N ALA A 35 -20.75 27.97 5.06
CA ALA A 35 -22.13 28.03 4.58
C ALA A 35 -22.86 29.32 5.02
N GLU A 36 -22.56 29.85 6.20
CA GLU A 36 -23.14 31.11 6.70
C GLU A 36 -22.70 32.32 5.89
N ARG A 37 -21.50 32.26 5.28
CA ARG A 37 -20.90 33.35 4.49
C ARG A 37 -21.20 33.24 2.98
N LYS A 38 -22.39 32.73 2.60
CA LYS A 38 -22.81 32.54 1.20
C LYS A 38 -22.64 33.76 0.30
N ASN A 39 -22.74 34.96 0.87
CA ASN A 39 -22.66 36.22 0.12
C ASN A 39 -21.19 36.65 -0.20
N GLU A 40 -20.22 36.05 0.45
CA GLU A 40 -18.81 36.37 0.27
C GLU A 40 -18.12 35.43 -0.74
N PHE A 41 -18.69 34.22 -0.95
CA PHE A 41 -18.09 33.20 -1.77
C PHE A 41 -18.99 32.77 -2.93
N LEU A 42 -18.38 32.47 -4.09
CA LEU A 42 -19.06 31.90 -5.24
C LEU A 42 -19.14 30.38 -5.14
N HIS A 43 -20.11 29.76 -5.79
CA HIS A 43 -20.23 28.31 -5.89
C HIS A 43 -20.29 27.55 -4.54
N VAL A 44 -20.75 28.19 -3.47
CA VAL A 44 -20.79 27.64 -2.10
C VAL A 44 -21.50 26.28 -2.04
N LYS A 45 -22.57 26.09 -2.84
CA LYS A 45 -23.29 24.80 -2.87
C LYS A 45 -22.42 23.68 -3.44
N ASP A 46 -21.69 23.96 -4.52
CA ASP A 46 -20.83 22.97 -5.19
C ASP A 46 -19.66 22.59 -4.28
N VAL A 47 -19.05 23.57 -3.62
CA VAL A 47 -17.99 23.36 -2.62
C VAL A 47 -18.51 22.50 -1.46
N LEU A 48 -19.70 22.80 -0.91
CA LEU A 48 -20.27 22.05 0.22
C LEU A 48 -20.77 20.66 -0.18
N HIS A 49 -21.15 20.41 -1.44
CA HIS A 49 -21.42 19.05 -1.92
C HIS A 49 -20.16 18.18 -1.91
N GLY A 50 -18.97 18.78 -1.94
CA GLY A 50 -17.68 18.11 -1.71
C GLY A 50 -17.46 17.70 -0.25
N LYS A 51 -18.27 18.17 0.72
CA LYS A 51 -18.20 17.78 2.13
C LYS A 51 -18.57 16.30 2.28
N GLY A 52 -17.71 15.53 2.98
CA GLY A 52 -17.86 14.07 3.10
C GLY A 52 -17.44 13.29 1.86
N ALA A 53 -17.16 13.97 0.74
CA ALA A 53 -16.59 13.41 -0.48
C ALA A 53 -15.09 13.72 -0.64
N ALA A 54 -14.43 14.33 0.35
CA ALA A 54 -12.99 14.52 0.36
C ALA A 54 -12.27 13.15 0.52
N ARG A 55 -12.66 12.21 -0.34
CA ARG A 55 -12.04 10.88 -0.43
C ARG A 55 -10.85 10.87 -1.39
N TYR A 56 -10.73 11.92 -2.20
CA TYR A 56 -9.68 12.09 -3.23
C TYR A 56 -9.23 13.55 -3.32
N CYS A 57 -8.08 13.77 -3.97
CA CYS A 57 -7.60 15.09 -4.32
C CYS A 57 -8.17 15.47 -5.68
N LYS A 58 -8.70 16.68 -5.81
CA LYS A 58 -9.15 17.26 -7.08
C LYS A 58 -9.14 18.78 -7.03
N ALA A 59 -9.10 19.43 -8.18
CA ALA A 59 -9.31 20.85 -8.33
C ALA A 59 -10.33 21.13 -9.44
N ASP A 60 -11.24 22.04 -9.17
CA ASP A 60 -12.20 22.58 -10.13
C ASP A 60 -11.90 24.08 -10.33
N VAL A 61 -11.68 24.47 -11.58
CA VAL A 61 -11.24 25.83 -11.96
C VAL A 61 -12.39 26.61 -12.57
N PHE A 62 -12.70 27.76 -12.00
CA PHE A 62 -13.67 28.72 -12.49
C PHE A 62 -13.00 30.05 -12.82
N ALA A 63 -13.69 30.93 -13.53
CA ALA A 63 -13.12 32.21 -13.96
C ALA A 63 -12.63 33.08 -12.78
N ASN A 64 -13.33 33.05 -11.64
CA ASN A 64 -13.08 33.92 -10.50
C ASN A 64 -12.67 33.19 -9.21
N CYS A 65 -12.66 31.86 -9.22
CA CYS A 65 -12.25 31.07 -8.07
C CYS A 65 -11.77 29.68 -8.49
N ILE A 66 -10.97 29.09 -7.64
CA ILE A 66 -10.56 27.68 -7.76
C ILE A 66 -10.89 27.03 -6.43
N TRP A 67 -11.52 25.87 -6.47
CA TRP A 67 -11.74 25.09 -5.28
C TRP A 67 -11.40 23.62 -5.53
N GLY A 68 -11.17 22.90 -4.47
CA GLY A 68 -10.86 21.48 -4.59
C GLY A 68 -10.82 20.78 -3.23
N THR A 69 -10.50 19.51 -3.29
CA THR A 69 -10.35 18.64 -2.11
C THR A 69 -8.96 18.07 -2.07
N VAL A 70 -8.42 17.92 -0.87
CA VAL A 70 -7.12 17.28 -0.63
C VAL A 70 -7.30 16.28 0.49
N ARG A 71 -6.78 15.06 0.29
CA ARG A 71 -6.72 14.01 1.30
C ARG A 71 -5.31 13.45 1.39
N ILE A 72 -4.61 13.82 2.45
CA ILE A 72 -3.24 13.40 2.71
C ILE A 72 -3.27 12.10 3.54
N PRO A 73 -2.75 10.98 3.03
CA PRO A 73 -2.70 9.73 3.77
C PRO A 73 -1.78 9.83 4.98
N ASN A 74 -2.10 9.13 6.06
CA ASN A 74 -1.24 9.08 7.23
C ASN A 74 -0.12 8.06 7.02
N LYS A 75 1.12 8.51 6.98
CA LYS A 75 2.31 7.68 6.72
C LYS A 75 2.88 7.03 7.98
N SER A 76 2.69 7.66 9.13
CA SER A 76 3.33 7.25 10.38
C SER A 76 2.50 6.28 11.22
N ASP A 77 1.17 6.34 11.10
CA ASP A 77 0.28 5.60 11.99
C ASP A 77 -1.01 5.21 11.26
N ASP A 78 -1.17 3.92 10.97
CA ASP A 78 -2.33 3.38 10.26
C ASP A 78 -3.65 3.55 11.05
N THR A 79 -3.57 3.85 12.34
CA THR A 79 -4.75 4.04 13.21
C THR A 79 -5.29 5.46 13.16
N LYS A 80 -4.47 6.42 12.71
CA LYS A 80 -4.88 7.82 12.61
C LYS A 80 -5.56 8.09 11.27
N PRO A 81 -6.65 8.86 11.28
CA PRO A 81 -7.33 9.21 10.05
C PRO A 81 -6.42 10.08 9.16
N PRO A 82 -6.61 10.03 7.84
CA PRO A 82 -5.96 10.93 6.91
C PRO A 82 -6.36 12.39 7.20
N VAL A 83 -5.49 13.32 6.85
CA VAL A 83 -5.83 14.75 6.90
C VAL A 83 -6.58 15.10 5.63
N SER A 84 -7.85 15.52 5.76
CA SER A 84 -8.67 15.91 4.62
C SER A 84 -9.26 17.31 4.82
N PHE A 85 -9.26 18.08 3.75
CA PHE A 85 -9.79 19.43 3.73
C PHE A 85 -10.23 19.80 2.32
N LEU A 86 -11.14 20.79 2.25
CA LEU A 86 -11.44 21.47 1.01
C LEU A 86 -10.63 22.78 1.00
N PHE A 87 -10.17 23.18 -0.17
CA PHE A 87 -9.55 24.49 -0.35
C PHE A 87 -10.38 25.33 -1.31
N TYR A 88 -10.38 26.63 -1.07
CA TYR A 88 -11.01 27.62 -1.93
C TYR A 88 -10.08 28.81 -2.09
N LEU A 89 -9.70 29.08 -3.34
CA LEU A 89 -8.83 30.19 -3.74
C LEU A 89 -9.67 31.26 -4.43
N VAL A 90 -9.59 32.47 -3.95
CA VAL A 90 -10.21 33.65 -4.57
C VAL A 90 -9.31 34.86 -4.38
N ASP A 91 -9.02 35.59 -5.42
CA ASP A 91 -8.12 36.74 -5.44
C ASP A 91 -6.75 36.35 -4.81
N ASN A 92 -6.43 36.93 -3.68
CA ASN A 92 -5.20 36.60 -2.92
C ASN A 92 -5.53 35.98 -1.54
N LYS A 93 -6.64 35.24 -1.43
CA LYS A 93 -7.06 34.58 -0.19
C LYS A 93 -7.20 33.09 -0.41
N LEU A 94 -6.66 32.32 0.53
CA LEU A 94 -6.83 30.87 0.63
C LEU A 94 -7.78 30.57 1.81
N VAL A 95 -8.86 29.87 1.54
CA VAL A 95 -9.77 29.36 2.57
C VAL A 95 -9.62 27.85 2.64
N LEU A 96 -9.29 27.30 3.79
CA LEU A 96 -9.31 25.88 4.07
C LEU A 96 -10.56 25.56 4.88
N ILE A 97 -11.36 24.63 4.37
CA ILE A 97 -12.61 24.22 5.00
C ILE A 97 -12.35 22.82 5.59
N GLU A 98 -12.51 22.73 6.89
CA GLU A 98 -12.31 21.48 7.63
C GLU A 98 -13.48 20.54 7.35
N ASP A 99 -13.17 19.36 6.79
CA ASP A 99 -14.17 18.33 6.48
C ASP A 99 -14.21 17.27 7.59
N VAL A 100 -13.18 16.44 7.65
CA VAL A 100 -12.96 15.43 8.70
C VAL A 100 -11.49 15.43 9.03
N GLY A 101 -11.12 15.90 10.20
CA GLY A 101 -9.74 15.82 10.64
C GLY A 101 -9.15 17.11 11.16
N ASN A 102 -7.89 17.03 11.58
CA ASN A 102 -7.23 18.08 12.33
C ASN A 102 -6.38 18.97 11.43
N ILE A 103 -6.97 19.60 10.40
CA ILE A 103 -6.22 20.49 9.50
C ILE A 103 -5.57 21.66 10.29
N LYS A 104 -6.25 22.20 11.30
CA LYS A 104 -5.69 23.26 12.14
C LYS A 104 -4.44 22.81 12.88
N GLN A 105 -4.50 21.60 13.49
CA GLN A 105 -3.34 21.03 14.18
C GLN A 105 -2.22 20.71 13.21
N TRP A 106 -2.56 20.17 12.03
CA TRP A 106 -1.59 19.85 10.98
C TRP A 106 -0.87 21.11 10.47
N ILE A 107 -1.60 22.18 10.14
CA ILE A 107 -1.04 23.48 9.72
C ILE A 107 -0.15 24.05 10.84
N LYS A 108 -0.55 23.95 12.10
CA LYS A 108 0.27 24.42 13.23
C LYS A 108 1.60 23.68 13.33
N VAL A 109 1.60 22.36 13.12
CA VAL A 109 2.83 21.53 13.11
C VAL A 109 3.72 21.89 11.91
N GLN A 110 3.11 22.17 10.76
CA GLN A 110 3.84 22.51 9.53
C GLN A 110 4.18 24.00 9.42
N SER A 111 3.69 24.88 10.31
CA SER A 111 3.80 26.34 10.17
C SER A 111 5.23 26.86 10.02
N GLU A 112 6.22 26.23 10.66
CA GLU A 112 7.63 26.59 10.52
C GLU A 112 8.21 26.27 9.14
N LYS A 113 7.57 25.32 8.42
CA LYS A 113 7.97 24.87 7.06
C LYS A 113 7.21 25.60 5.97
N LEU A 114 6.06 26.18 6.30
CA LEU A 114 5.26 27.01 5.41
C LEU A 114 5.86 28.41 5.32
N CYS A 115 7.02 28.49 4.68
CA CYS A 115 7.77 29.73 4.46
C CYS A 115 7.92 30.02 2.95
N ASP A 116 8.37 31.24 2.65
CA ASP A 116 8.70 31.67 1.28
C ASP A 116 7.54 31.58 0.28
N PHE A 117 6.38 32.10 0.67
CA PHE A 117 5.22 32.26 -0.20
C PHE A 117 4.90 33.73 -0.46
N ASN A 118 4.55 34.07 -1.70
CA ASN A 118 4.26 35.43 -2.10
C ASN A 118 2.78 35.69 -2.35
N SER A 119 1.99 34.63 -2.49
CA SER A 119 0.56 34.66 -2.84
C SER A 119 -0.19 33.47 -2.23
N SER A 120 -1.50 33.50 -2.30
CA SER A 120 -2.35 32.44 -1.76
C SER A 120 -2.21 31.12 -2.52
N ASP A 121 -1.92 31.16 -3.82
CA ASP A 121 -1.65 29.98 -4.64
C ASP A 121 -0.30 29.33 -4.27
N THR A 122 0.75 30.13 -4.08
CA THR A 122 2.04 29.61 -3.60
C THR A 122 1.94 29.07 -2.17
N LEU A 123 1.08 29.63 -1.34
CA LEU A 123 0.80 29.08 -0.01
C LEU A 123 0.11 27.71 -0.09
N LEU A 124 -0.92 27.56 -0.96
CA LEU A 124 -1.55 26.24 -1.19
C LEU A 124 -0.53 25.24 -1.72
N PHE A 125 0.32 25.66 -2.67
CA PHE A 125 1.40 24.83 -3.17
C PHE A 125 2.31 24.35 -2.02
N ARG A 126 2.77 25.23 -1.14
CA ARG A 126 3.61 24.87 0.01
C ARG A 126 2.91 23.92 1.00
N ILE A 127 1.60 24.11 1.22
CA ILE A 127 0.81 23.21 2.04
C ILE A 127 0.83 21.78 1.45
N ILE A 128 0.59 21.64 0.16
CA ILE A 128 0.59 20.34 -0.51
C ILE A 128 2.01 19.78 -0.60
N GLU A 129 3.00 20.59 -0.97
CA GLU A 129 4.40 20.18 -1.05
C GLU A 129 4.92 19.64 0.29
N SER A 130 4.52 20.24 1.41
CA SER A 130 4.92 19.76 2.74
C SER A 130 4.43 18.35 3.06
N SER A 131 3.36 17.89 2.39
CA SER A 131 2.87 16.52 2.52
C SER A 131 3.78 15.47 1.87
N PHE A 132 4.69 15.89 0.97
CA PHE A 132 5.67 15.03 0.31
C PHE A 132 6.99 14.89 1.08
N GLU A 133 7.05 15.50 2.26
CA GLU A 133 8.26 15.43 3.07
C GLU A 133 8.48 14.00 3.57
N ASN A 134 9.73 13.57 3.51
CA ASN A 134 10.16 12.23 3.93
C ASN A 134 9.57 11.05 3.15
N ASP A 135 8.90 11.27 2.01
CA ASP A 135 8.26 10.20 1.25
C ASP A 135 9.27 9.18 0.72
N LEU A 136 10.41 9.62 0.22
CA LEU A 136 11.47 8.71 -0.22
C LEU A 136 11.98 7.84 0.93
N MET A 137 12.13 8.41 2.14
CA MET A 137 12.56 7.67 3.31
C MET A 137 11.48 6.66 3.76
N TYR A 138 10.21 7.05 3.68
CA TYR A 138 9.09 6.17 3.97
C TYR A 138 9.01 4.99 2.98
N LEU A 139 9.16 5.24 1.68
CA LEU A 139 9.18 4.20 0.65
C LEU A 139 10.38 3.27 0.80
N SER A 140 11.58 3.80 1.08
CA SER A 140 12.75 3.00 1.39
C SER A 140 12.58 2.10 2.62
N HIS A 141 11.82 2.57 3.63
CA HIS A 141 11.46 1.71 4.77
C HIS A 141 10.52 0.56 4.39
N ILE A 142 9.56 0.79 3.48
CA ILE A 142 8.70 -0.28 2.95
C ILE A 142 9.52 -1.26 2.12
N GLU A 143 10.40 -0.76 1.26
CA GLU A 143 11.30 -1.59 0.46
C GLU A 143 12.13 -2.54 1.33
N LYS A 144 12.74 -2.02 2.38
CA LYS A 144 13.49 -2.84 3.35
C LYS A 144 12.63 -3.88 4.06
N LYS A 145 11.35 -3.59 4.31
CA LYS A 145 10.42 -4.61 4.84
C LYS A 145 10.12 -5.71 3.84
N ILE A 146 9.99 -5.38 2.55
CA ILE A 146 9.79 -6.35 1.47
C ILE A 146 11.02 -7.27 1.39
N GLU A 147 12.23 -6.72 1.42
CA GLU A 147 13.49 -7.48 1.44
C GLU A 147 13.56 -8.44 2.64
N THR A 148 13.22 -7.96 3.84
CA THR A 148 13.23 -8.83 5.04
C THR A 148 12.18 -9.95 4.98
N LEU A 149 11.06 -9.73 4.29
CA LEU A 149 10.08 -10.78 4.03
C LEU A 149 10.61 -11.81 3.02
N GLU A 150 11.33 -11.38 2.00
CA GLU A 150 11.98 -12.26 1.03
C GLU A 150 13.01 -13.18 1.70
N ASP A 151 13.88 -12.62 2.55
CA ASP A 151 14.83 -13.38 3.32
C ASP A 151 14.14 -14.43 4.21
N SER A 152 13.06 -14.03 4.88
CA SER A 152 12.28 -14.94 5.74
C SER A 152 11.67 -16.12 4.99
N ILE A 153 11.24 -15.92 3.73
CA ILE A 153 10.77 -17.01 2.87
C ILE A 153 11.92 -17.95 2.53
N SER A 154 13.14 -17.41 2.38
CA SER A 154 14.32 -18.22 2.04
C SER A 154 14.72 -19.17 3.16
N GLU A 155 14.59 -18.75 4.40
CA GLU A 155 14.90 -19.55 5.58
C GLU A 155 13.77 -20.49 5.99
N ASN A 156 12.59 -19.93 6.25
CA ASN A 156 11.40 -20.67 6.65
C ASN A 156 10.15 -19.92 6.18
N LEU A 157 9.16 -20.65 5.66
CA LEU A 157 7.87 -20.06 5.25
C LEU A 157 7.12 -19.51 6.48
N PRO A 158 7.02 -18.17 6.66
CA PRO A 158 6.31 -17.60 7.82
C PRO A 158 4.79 -17.74 7.67
N ASN A 159 4.11 -18.10 8.75
CA ASN A 159 2.66 -18.28 8.74
C ASN A 159 1.89 -16.96 8.57
N ASP A 160 2.46 -15.84 9.01
CA ASP A 160 1.85 -14.49 8.95
C ASP A 160 2.24 -13.69 7.69
N PHE A 161 2.81 -14.37 6.69
CA PHE A 161 3.28 -13.75 5.45
C PHE A 161 2.18 -12.97 4.71
N PHE A 162 1.01 -13.59 4.51
CA PHE A 162 -0.08 -12.96 3.77
C PHE A 162 -0.67 -11.74 4.48
N ASP A 163 -0.71 -11.75 5.81
CA ASP A 163 -1.19 -10.60 6.59
C ASP A 163 -0.24 -9.41 6.45
N LYS A 164 1.06 -9.66 6.58
CA LYS A 164 2.10 -8.64 6.44
C LYS A 164 2.08 -8.02 5.04
N ILE A 165 2.07 -8.86 4.01
CA ILE A 165 2.11 -8.39 2.62
C ILE A 165 0.83 -7.64 2.23
N THR A 166 -0.32 -8.09 2.71
CA THR A 166 -1.61 -7.42 2.47
C THR A 166 -1.64 -6.04 3.09
N LYS A 167 -1.06 -5.89 4.28
CA LYS A 167 -0.95 -4.60 4.97
C LYS A 167 -0.09 -3.62 4.17
N GLU A 168 1.11 -4.03 3.76
CA GLU A 168 2.01 -3.14 3.00
C GLU A 168 1.41 -2.83 1.61
N ARG A 169 0.79 -3.78 0.94
CA ARG A 169 0.09 -3.56 -0.34
C ARG A 169 -1.02 -2.51 -0.22
N LYS A 170 -1.81 -2.56 0.86
CA LYS A 170 -2.88 -1.59 1.10
C LYS A 170 -2.32 -0.18 1.25
N LYS A 171 -1.24 -0.02 2.02
CA LYS A 171 -0.55 1.27 2.19
C LYS A 171 -0.03 1.81 0.86
N LEU A 172 0.67 0.97 0.10
CA LEU A 172 1.17 1.37 -1.22
C LEU A 172 0.03 1.77 -2.16
N SER A 173 -1.12 1.08 -2.12
CA SER A 173 -2.28 1.44 -2.94
C SER A 173 -2.89 2.80 -2.54
N GLU A 174 -2.97 3.10 -1.25
CA GLU A 174 -3.44 4.42 -0.78
C GLU A 174 -2.47 5.54 -1.18
N MET A 175 -1.17 5.30 -1.09
CA MET A 175 -0.14 6.26 -1.49
C MET A 175 -0.11 6.46 -3.01
N HIS A 176 -0.23 5.39 -3.79
CA HIS A 176 -0.29 5.47 -5.25
C HIS A 176 -1.47 6.34 -5.69
N ALA A 177 -2.66 6.05 -5.18
CA ALA A 177 -3.86 6.84 -5.49
C ALA A 177 -3.71 8.32 -5.09
N PHE A 178 -3.03 8.61 -3.98
CA PHE A 178 -2.74 9.98 -3.57
C PHE A 178 -1.84 10.70 -4.57
N TYR A 179 -0.73 10.09 -4.98
CA TYR A 179 0.20 10.74 -5.92
C TYR A 179 -0.40 10.91 -7.30
N GLU A 180 -1.11 9.92 -7.82
CA GLU A 180 -1.82 10.00 -9.09
C GLU A 180 -2.81 11.17 -9.09
N GLN A 181 -3.62 11.32 -8.03
CA GLN A 181 -4.57 12.42 -7.91
C GLN A 181 -3.88 13.78 -7.72
N ILE A 182 -2.74 13.85 -7.02
CA ILE A 182 -1.98 15.10 -6.90
C ILE A 182 -1.32 15.45 -8.24
N SER A 183 -0.86 14.48 -9.01
CA SER A 183 -0.35 14.75 -10.38
C SER A 183 -1.44 15.35 -11.24
N ASP A 184 -2.62 14.71 -11.34
CA ASP A 184 -3.76 15.22 -12.09
C ASP A 184 -4.18 16.64 -11.64
N MET A 185 -4.28 16.85 -10.33
CA MET A 185 -4.60 18.18 -9.78
C MET A 185 -3.54 19.21 -10.12
N SER A 186 -2.27 18.84 -10.09
CA SER A 186 -1.16 19.73 -10.42
C SER A 186 -1.15 20.11 -11.88
N ASP A 187 -1.50 19.19 -12.77
CA ASP A 187 -1.63 19.47 -14.21
C ASP A 187 -2.78 20.43 -14.48
N ILE A 188 -3.93 20.26 -13.83
CA ILE A 188 -5.06 21.18 -13.93
C ILE A 188 -4.64 22.58 -13.49
N LEU A 189 -3.99 22.71 -12.32
CA LEU A 189 -3.56 24.00 -11.78
C LEU A 189 -2.42 24.61 -12.60
N GLY A 190 -1.49 23.80 -13.11
CA GLY A 190 -0.40 24.22 -13.99
C GLY A 190 -0.89 24.74 -15.34
N ALA A 191 -1.99 24.17 -15.86
CA ALA A 191 -2.61 24.63 -17.11
C ALA A 191 -3.38 25.96 -16.96
N CYS A 192 -3.64 26.42 -15.73
CA CYS A 192 -4.42 27.62 -15.43
C CYS A 192 -3.67 28.96 -15.63
N GLY A 193 -2.56 29.01 -16.35
CA GLY A 193 -1.72 30.20 -16.54
C GLY A 193 -2.41 31.42 -17.19
N LYS A 194 -3.69 31.30 -17.54
CA LYS A 194 -4.51 32.42 -18.02
C LYS A 194 -5.41 33.00 -16.90
N THR A 195 -5.48 32.40 -15.74
CA THR A 195 -6.25 32.90 -14.60
C THR A 195 -5.36 33.85 -13.78
N GLN A 196 -5.93 34.92 -13.25
CA GLN A 196 -5.18 35.81 -12.34
C GLN A 196 -4.94 35.17 -10.95
N ILE A 197 -5.50 34.01 -10.71
CA ILE A 197 -5.48 33.33 -9.41
C ILE A 197 -4.19 32.53 -9.24
N ILE A 198 -3.81 31.72 -10.25
CA ILE A 198 -2.55 30.98 -10.24
C ILE A 198 -1.45 31.81 -10.92
N LYS A 199 -0.45 32.17 -10.15
CA LYS A 199 0.67 33.02 -10.62
C LYS A 199 1.89 32.19 -11.00
N GLU A 200 2.12 31.09 -10.31
CA GLU A 200 3.33 30.26 -10.39
C GLU A 200 3.01 28.86 -10.96
N THR A 201 2.58 28.82 -12.22
CA THR A 201 2.19 27.56 -12.91
C THR A 201 3.33 26.54 -12.98
N GLU A 202 4.58 27.01 -13.07
CA GLU A 202 5.76 26.14 -13.12
C GLU A 202 5.94 25.32 -11.83
N LEU A 203 5.60 25.88 -10.67
CA LEU A 203 5.69 25.17 -9.40
C LEU A 203 4.73 23.96 -9.39
N TRP A 204 3.51 24.14 -9.92
CA TRP A 204 2.53 23.07 -10.02
C TRP A 204 2.99 21.97 -10.97
N SER A 205 3.50 22.31 -12.14
CA SER A 205 4.05 21.33 -13.09
C SER A 205 5.22 20.53 -12.46
N ARG A 206 6.08 21.18 -11.69
CA ARG A 206 7.17 20.50 -10.95
C ARG A 206 6.66 19.56 -9.86
N LEU A 207 5.57 19.93 -9.17
CA LEU A 207 4.93 19.10 -8.16
C LEU A 207 4.30 17.85 -8.79
N GLY A 208 3.58 18.01 -9.91
CA GLY A 208 3.03 16.89 -10.69
C GLY A 208 4.12 15.91 -11.09
N GLY A 209 5.20 16.38 -11.72
CA GLY A 209 6.32 15.52 -12.08
C GLY A 209 7.05 14.88 -10.89
N ARG A 210 6.97 15.45 -9.67
CA ARG A 210 7.46 14.80 -8.46
C ARG A 210 6.49 13.70 -7.98
N ALA A 211 5.19 13.97 -8.06
CA ALA A 211 4.15 13.00 -7.72
C ALA A 211 4.22 11.77 -8.64
N ASP A 212 4.38 11.95 -9.94
CA ASP A 212 4.53 10.87 -10.92
C ASP A 212 5.71 9.96 -10.59
N ARG A 213 6.89 10.53 -10.32
CA ARG A 213 8.07 9.73 -9.96
C ARG A 213 7.87 8.92 -8.67
N LEU A 214 7.15 9.46 -7.69
CA LEU A 214 6.82 8.73 -6.47
C LEU A 214 5.77 7.64 -6.75
N GLY A 215 4.80 7.91 -7.60
CA GLY A 215 3.83 6.94 -8.08
C GLY A 215 4.48 5.76 -8.81
N ASP A 216 5.44 6.04 -9.71
CA ASP A 216 6.20 5.02 -10.42
C ASP A 216 7.05 4.15 -9.46
N HIS A 217 7.67 4.78 -8.47
CA HIS A 217 8.40 4.02 -7.43
C HIS A 217 7.47 3.08 -6.64
N ILE A 218 6.28 3.55 -6.28
CA ILE A 218 5.29 2.70 -5.61
C ILE A 218 4.85 1.54 -6.50
N ARG A 219 4.64 1.77 -7.79
CA ARG A 219 4.28 0.71 -8.74
C ARG A 219 5.34 -0.39 -8.78
N LEU A 220 6.63 0.00 -8.79
CA LEU A 220 7.72 -0.95 -8.69
C LEU A 220 7.68 -1.78 -7.38
N LEU A 221 7.40 -1.14 -6.25
CA LEU A 221 7.27 -1.85 -4.97
C LEU A 221 6.05 -2.80 -4.95
N GLN A 222 4.95 -2.44 -5.62
CA GLN A 222 3.79 -3.32 -5.78
C GLN A 222 4.11 -4.54 -6.64
N GLU A 223 4.89 -4.38 -7.70
CA GLU A 223 5.38 -5.48 -8.53
C GLU A 223 6.29 -6.41 -7.73
N ASN A 224 7.21 -5.88 -6.92
CA ASN A 224 8.05 -6.68 -6.02
C ASN A 224 7.19 -7.49 -5.03
N ILE A 225 6.12 -6.92 -4.50
CA ILE A 225 5.16 -7.64 -3.62
C ILE A 225 4.49 -8.80 -4.37
N LEU A 226 4.13 -8.64 -5.64
CA LEU A 226 3.54 -9.72 -6.45
C LEU A 226 4.55 -10.85 -6.67
N GLN A 227 5.79 -10.52 -7.04
CA GLN A 227 6.86 -11.50 -7.22
C GLN A 227 7.15 -12.27 -5.92
N LEU A 228 7.16 -11.57 -4.79
CA LEU A 228 7.36 -12.17 -3.48
C LEU A 228 6.23 -13.16 -3.11
N ARG A 229 5.00 -12.85 -3.47
CA ARG A 229 3.86 -13.75 -3.30
C ARG A 229 4.00 -15.01 -4.16
N GLU A 230 4.43 -14.87 -5.42
CA GLU A 230 4.70 -15.99 -6.31
C GLU A 230 5.82 -16.88 -5.79
N LEU A 231 6.90 -16.29 -5.29
CA LEU A 231 8.01 -17.01 -4.64
C LEU A 231 7.53 -17.82 -3.43
N TYR A 232 6.70 -17.23 -2.58
CA TYR A 232 6.12 -17.91 -1.41
C TYR A 232 5.28 -19.11 -1.85
N GLN A 233 4.39 -18.94 -2.84
CA GLN A 233 3.57 -20.02 -3.38
C GLN A 233 4.43 -21.13 -3.97
N ALA A 234 5.41 -20.80 -4.79
CA ALA A 234 6.30 -21.80 -5.39
C ALA A 234 7.06 -22.63 -4.34
N LYS A 235 7.52 -21.99 -3.24
CA LYS A 235 8.15 -22.72 -2.12
C LYS A 235 7.17 -23.58 -1.33
N GLN A 236 5.95 -23.10 -1.13
CA GLN A 236 4.90 -23.88 -0.49
C GLN A 236 4.55 -25.13 -1.31
N ASP A 237 4.41 -24.96 -2.63
CA ASP A 237 4.14 -26.08 -3.56
C ASP A 237 5.31 -27.07 -3.57
N ALA A 238 6.54 -26.59 -3.59
CA ALA A 238 7.72 -27.46 -3.50
C ALA A 238 7.76 -28.26 -2.19
N LYS A 239 7.40 -27.63 -1.04
CA LYS A 239 7.27 -28.32 0.26
C LYS A 239 6.16 -29.39 0.22
N GLN A 240 5.01 -29.03 -0.32
CA GLN A 240 3.89 -29.98 -0.46
C GLN A 240 4.24 -31.14 -1.37
N ASN A 241 4.86 -30.89 -2.53
CA ASN A 241 5.33 -31.91 -3.45
C ASN A 241 6.34 -32.87 -2.79
N LYS A 242 7.24 -32.35 -1.93
CA LYS A 242 8.18 -33.16 -1.16
C LYS A 242 7.44 -34.09 -0.20
N VAL A 243 6.41 -33.61 0.51
CA VAL A 243 5.60 -34.43 1.41
C VAL A 243 4.83 -35.50 0.63
N MET A 244 4.22 -35.14 -0.50
CA MET A 244 3.53 -36.07 -1.40
C MET A 244 4.48 -37.16 -1.91
N CYS A 245 5.70 -36.80 -2.31
CA CYS A 245 6.71 -37.75 -2.74
C CYS A 245 7.07 -38.75 -1.64
N ILE A 246 7.30 -38.27 -0.41
CA ILE A 246 7.57 -39.14 0.75
C ILE A 246 6.40 -40.10 0.99
N LEU A 247 5.17 -39.59 1.01
CA LEU A 247 3.96 -40.41 1.20
C LEU A 247 3.85 -41.48 0.12
N THR A 248 4.06 -41.13 -1.14
CA THR A 248 4.04 -42.06 -2.28
C THR A 248 5.09 -43.15 -2.11
N ILE A 249 6.32 -42.81 -1.73
CA ILE A 249 7.40 -43.80 -1.52
C ILE A 249 7.00 -44.76 -0.41
N VAL A 250 6.53 -44.25 0.74
CA VAL A 250 6.09 -45.10 1.87
C VAL A 250 4.95 -46.02 1.45
N THR A 251 3.91 -45.48 0.81
CA THR A 251 2.73 -46.25 0.38
C THR A 251 3.12 -47.36 -0.61
N THR A 252 3.95 -47.05 -1.59
CA THR A 252 4.41 -48.02 -2.60
C THR A 252 5.22 -49.12 -1.92
N LEU A 253 6.09 -48.81 -0.97
CA LEU A 253 6.92 -49.78 -0.25
C LEU A 253 6.08 -50.74 0.59
N PHE A 254 4.98 -50.26 1.20
CA PHE A 254 4.11 -51.12 2.01
C PHE A 254 3.08 -51.92 1.20
N LEU A 255 2.77 -51.52 -0.04
CA LEU A 255 1.72 -52.14 -0.86
C LEU A 255 2.00 -53.62 -1.12
N PRO A 256 3.17 -54.07 -1.65
CA PRO A 256 3.44 -55.51 -1.85
C PRO A 256 3.53 -56.30 -0.55
N LEU A 257 4.05 -55.67 0.52
CA LEU A 257 4.06 -56.32 1.85
C LEU A 257 2.65 -56.58 2.35
N THR A 258 1.76 -55.58 2.22
CA THR A 258 0.33 -55.75 2.61
C THR A 258 -0.38 -56.78 1.77
N LEU A 259 -0.08 -56.83 0.44
CA LEU A 259 -0.61 -57.86 -0.44
C LEU A 259 -0.18 -59.24 -0.03
N LEU A 260 1.12 -59.43 0.27
CA LEU A 260 1.67 -60.72 0.73
C LEU A 260 1.03 -61.16 2.07
N THR A 261 1.01 -60.25 3.04
CA THR A 261 0.45 -60.57 4.36
C THR A 261 -1.06 -60.81 4.31
N GLY A 262 -1.80 -60.08 3.44
CA GLY A 262 -3.22 -60.29 3.20
C GLY A 262 -3.50 -61.61 2.50
N TRP A 263 -2.69 -61.99 1.53
CA TRP A 263 -2.84 -63.23 0.79
C TRP A 263 -2.59 -64.46 1.69
N TYR A 264 -1.50 -64.47 2.41
CA TYR A 264 -1.17 -65.57 3.31
C TYR A 264 -1.92 -65.52 4.66
N GLY A 265 -2.62 -64.43 4.95
CA GLY A 265 -3.54 -64.30 6.08
C GLY A 265 -4.94 -64.84 5.81
N MET A 266 -5.25 -65.33 4.61
CA MET A 266 -6.55 -65.88 4.24
C MET A 266 -6.73 -67.28 4.83
N ASN A 267 -7.93 -67.59 5.34
CA ASN A 267 -8.28 -68.88 5.97
C ASN A 267 -8.73 -69.93 4.95
N PHE A 268 -8.02 -70.11 3.85
CA PHE A 268 -8.32 -71.18 2.88
C PHE A 268 -7.78 -72.53 3.36
N ARG A 269 -8.60 -73.59 3.20
CA ARG A 269 -8.25 -74.96 3.64
C ARG A 269 -7.17 -75.60 2.74
N ASN A 270 -7.03 -75.23 1.47
CA ASN A 270 -6.08 -75.77 0.51
C ASN A 270 -5.11 -74.72 0.04
N MET A 271 -4.06 -74.46 0.83
CA MET A 271 -2.89 -73.67 0.41
C MET A 271 -1.66 -74.58 0.49
N PRO A 272 -1.20 -75.13 -0.66
CA PRO A 272 -0.06 -76.07 -0.68
C PRO A 272 1.23 -75.46 -0.16
N GLU A 273 1.40 -74.15 -0.29
CA GLU A 273 2.59 -73.41 0.16
C GLU A 273 2.72 -73.38 1.68
N LEU A 274 1.60 -73.48 2.43
CA LEU A 274 1.61 -73.51 3.91
C LEU A 274 2.05 -74.88 4.47
N GLN A 275 2.03 -75.93 3.66
CA GLN A 275 2.47 -77.27 4.04
C GLN A 275 3.99 -77.49 3.83
N TRP A 276 4.67 -76.52 3.18
CA TRP A 276 6.08 -76.58 2.92
C TRP A 276 6.90 -76.15 4.12
N GLU A 277 7.84 -76.97 4.62
CA GLU A 277 8.66 -76.69 5.81
C GLU A 277 9.38 -75.36 5.77
N HIS A 278 9.72 -74.88 4.58
CA HIS A 278 10.45 -73.62 4.38
C HIS A 278 9.52 -72.50 3.84
N GLY A 279 8.20 -72.71 3.80
CA GLY A 279 7.25 -71.76 3.22
C GLY A 279 7.30 -70.35 3.88
N TYR A 280 7.37 -70.28 5.21
CA TYR A 280 7.50 -69.03 5.95
C TYR A 280 8.78 -68.26 5.60
N LEU A 281 9.90 -69.00 5.49
CA LEU A 281 11.19 -68.38 5.10
C LEU A 281 11.17 -67.90 3.67
N GLY A 282 10.47 -68.60 2.76
CA GLY A 282 10.24 -68.21 1.39
C GLY A 282 9.48 -66.88 1.28
N VAL A 283 8.39 -66.71 2.06
CA VAL A 283 7.61 -65.44 2.08
C VAL A 283 8.46 -64.27 2.60
N ILE A 284 9.29 -64.48 3.61
CA ILE A 284 10.20 -63.44 4.10
C ILE A 284 11.21 -63.03 3.03
N VAL A 285 11.80 -63.98 2.33
CA VAL A 285 12.74 -63.70 1.27
C VAL A 285 12.07 -62.91 0.13
N ILE A 286 10.88 -63.29 -0.29
CA ILE A 286 10.11 -62.53 -1.33
C ILE A 286 9.82 -61.09 -0.84
N ALA A 287 9.38 -60.94 0.42
CA ALA A 287 9.13 -59.60 0.99
C ALA A 287 10.39 -58.73 1.00
N VAL A 288 11.53 -59.27 1.45
CA VAL A 288 12.81 -58.52 1.47
C VAL A 288 13.30 -58.17 0.07
N VAL A 289 13.21 -59.11 -0.90
CA VAL A 289 13.58 -58.87 -2.30
C VAL A 289 12.69 -57.79 -2.93
N SER A 290 11.39 -57.82 -2.68
CA SER A 290 10.45 -56.78 -3.16
C SER A 290 10.87 -55.39 -2.67
N VAL A 291 11.11 -55.26 -1.38
CA VAL A 291 11.55 -53.98 -0.77
C VAL A 291 12.88 -53.50 -1.37
N ILE A 292 13.84 -54.42 -1.54
CA ILE A 292 15.14 -54.05 -2.13
C ILE A 292 14.98 -53.57 -3.58
N LEU A 293 14.18 -54.25 -4.38
CA LEU A 293 13.89 -53.86 -5.76
C LEU A 293 13.23 -52.49 -5.85
N GLU A 294 12.26 -52.19 -4.96
CA GLU A 294 11.61 -50.88 -4.90
C GLU A 294 12.58 -49.78 -4.49
N ILE A 295 13.41 -50.02 -3.48
CA ILE A 295 14.43 -49.04 -3.06
C ILE A 295 15.41 -48.73 -4.21
N ILE A 296 15.86 -49.77 -4.94
CA ILE A 296 16.73 -49.60 -6.10
C ILE A 296 16.01 -48.81 -7.21
N TYR A 297 14.75 -49.13 -7.48
CA TYR A 297 13.92 -48.42 -8.45
C TYR A 297 13.80 -46.93 -8.14
N PHE A 298 13.41 -46.59 -6.87
CA PHE A 298 13.30 -45.18 -6.42
C PHE A 298 14.65 -44.47 -6.41
N LYS A 299 15.74 -45.15 -6.01
CA LYS A 299 17.08 -44.56 -6.03
C LYS A 299 17.55 -44.22 -7.45
N LYS A 300 17.20 -45.07 -8.42
CA LYS A 300 17.51 -44.84 -9.85
C LYS A 300 16.64 -43.69 -10.41
N LYS A 301 15.38 -43.60 -9.98
CA LYS A 301 14.44 -42.56 -10.41
C LYS A 301 14.65 -41.23 -9.74
N LYS A 302 15.27 -41.18 -8.53
CA LYS A 302 15.62 -39.94 -7.82
C LYS A 302 16.59 -39.03 -8.60
N LYS A 303 17.21 -39.53 -9.70
CA LYS A 303 17.96 -38.73 -10.68
C LYS A 303 17.05 -37.95 -11.63
N MET A 304 15.73 -38.14 -11.56
CA MET A 304 14.72 -37.60 -12.49
C MET A 304 13.69 -36.68 -11.73
N PHE A 305 13.87 -36.53 -10.43
CA PHE A 305 13.19 -35.59 -9.53
C PHE A 305 14.32 -34.81 -8.77
#